data_bcba6c353f189b5c03de4646a6b9842c
#
_entry.id   bcba6c353f189b5c03de4646a6b9842c
#
_cell.length_a   1.000
_cell.length_b   1.000
_cell.length_c   1.000
_cell.angle_alpha   90.00
_cell.angle_beta   90.00
_cell.angle_gamma   90.00
#
_symmetry.space_group_name_H-M   'P 1'
#
loop_
_entity.id
_entity.type
_entity.pdbx_description
1 polymer ?
#
loop_
_entity_poly.entity_id
_entity_poly.type
_entity_poly.pdbx_seq_one_letter_code
_entity_poly.pdbx_strand_id
1 'polypeptide(L)'
;MEILKSFLFACLVGFSIATIAVAQDGQSGFISIDCGIPAGSNYTDVITGISYVSDEGYVTGGVSNTISPIYQSKSLEIPFLTVTSFPLGTKNCYTLNPAQGNNTKYLIRASFFYGDYDGISQLPNFDLYLGEEYWDTITISNASIPIWKEVIHTPSNDFITVCLVKTNTTTPFISALELRPLNFTTYPTLNKSLNLIGRLNFGSLTNQFIRFPNDAYDRIWLPFPWEAMTTINTTQDILENSYRLPSAVMSTAVTPTTATDTVSFSWPADNTTDKYYIYLHFAEVVELIGTQKREFNIYINDNLFYGPLSPAYLSTTTIFTLSPGYGSERYDVVINKTATSTFPPLINAVEIYIEM
;
A
#
# COMPACT_ATOMS: atom_id res chain seq x y z
N MET A 1 -0.73 -56.07 2.38
CA MET A 1 -1.68 -55.09 2.98
C MET A 1 -0.97 -54.02 3.80
N GLU A 2 0.16 -54.32 4.46
CA GLU A 2 0.95 -53.33 5.21
C GLU A 2 1.72 -52.32 4.35
N ILE A 3 2.26 -52.75 3.20
CA ILE A 3 3.02 -51.91 2.28
C ILE A 3 2.11 -50.82 1.69
N LEU A 4 0.84 -51.10 1.44
CA LEU A 4 -0.14 -50.15 0.91
C LEU A 4 -0.51 -49.09 1.92
N LYS A 5 -0.54 -49.42 3.23
CA LYS A 5 -0.82 -48.46 4.33
C LYS A 5 0.35 -47.52 4.54
N SER A 6 1.60 -47.99 4.45
CA SER A 6 2.80 -47.15 4.56
C SER A 6 2.89 -46.15 3.39
N PHE A 7 2.50 -46.56 2.17
CA PHE A 7 2.52 -45.70 1.00
C PHE A 7 1.44 -44.59 1.08
N LEU A 8 0.24 -44.93 1.60
CA LEU A 8 -0.82 -43.92 1.82
C LEU A 8 -0.44 -42.91 2.91
N PHE A 9 0.25 -43.36 3.96
CA PHE A 9 0.70 -42.46 5.01
C PHE A 9 1.85 -41.55 4.56
N ALA A 10 2.77 -42.02 3.77
CA ALA A 10 3.83 -41.23 3.16
C ALA A 10 3.28 -40.17 2.16
N CYS A 11 2.26 -40.52 1.36
CA CYS A 11 1.59 -39.57 0.46
C CYS A 11 0.81 -38.48 1.23
N LEU A 12 0.16 -38.83 2.36
CA LEU A 12 -0.57 -37.84 3.17
C LEU A 12 0.38 -36.87 3.90
N VAL A 13 1.51 -37.34 4.40
CA VAL A 13 2.53 -36.48 5.03
C VAL A 13 3.24 -35.61 3.99
N GLY A 14 3.51 -36.13 2.77
CA GLY A 14 4.08 -35.37 1.68
C GLY A 14 3.16 -34.26 1.16
N PHE A 15 1.84 -34.49 1.12
CA PHE A 15 0.86 -33.48 0.71
C PHE A 15 0.71 -32.36 1.73
N SER A 16 0.80 -32.66 3.03
CA SER A 16 0.71 -31.64 4.11
C SER A 16 1.95 -30.74 4.12
N ILE A 17 3.15 -31.25 3.80
CA ILE A 17 4.39 -30.47 3.73
C ILE A 17 4.39 -29.59 2.45
N ALA A 18 3.85 -30.07 1.33
CA ALA A 18 3.76 -29.28 0.11
C ALA A 18 2.80 -28.09 0.23
N THR A 19 1.68 -28.24 0.95
CA THR A 19 0.75 -27.14 1.20
C THR A 19 1.30 -26.07 2.13
N ILE A 20 2.15 -26.43 3.09
CA ILE A 20 2.84 -25.46 3.98
C ILE A 20 3.93 -24.70 3.18
N ALA A 21 4.65 -25.36 2.26
CA ALA A 21 5.65 -24.70 1.43
C ALA A 21 5.04 -23.68 0.45
N VAL A 22 3.87 -23.97 -0.13
CA VAL A 22 3.19 -23.06 -1.07
C VAL A 22 2.66 -21.80 -0.35
N ALA A 23 2.24 -21.91 0.93
CA ALA A 23 1.81 -20.77 1.71
C ALA A 23 2.98 -19.83 2.12
N GLN A 24 4.22 -20.34 2.18
CA GLN A 24 5.41 -19.54 2.48
C GLN A 24 5.99 -18.79 1.27
N ASP A 25 5.79 -19.28 0.05
CA ASP A 25 6.38 -18.67 -1.16
C ASP A 25 5.88 -17.25 -1.44
N GLY A 26 4.63 -16.92 -1.07
CA GLY A 26 4.05 -15.58 -1.28
C GLY A 26 4.57 -14.51 -0.33
N GLN A 27 5.19 -14.86 0.81
CA GLN A 27 5.64 -13.93 1.85
C GLN A 27 7.15 -13.92 2.03
N SER A 28 7.91 -14.40 1.04
CA SER A 28 9.37 -14.43 1.11
C SER A 28 9.95 -13.03 1.33
N GLY A 29 10.65 -12.84 2.46
CA GLY A 29 11.24 -11.56 2.86
C GLY A 29 10.27 -10.58 3.52
N PHE A 30 9.00 -10.93 3.74
CA PHE A 30 8.09 -10.14 4.56
C PHE A 30 8.55 -10.14 6.01
N ILE A 31 8.49 -8.96 6.63
CA ILE A 31 8.53 -8.80 8.08
C ILE A 31 7.18 -8.20 8.45
N SER A 32 6.44 -8.88 9.35
CA SER A 32 5.12 -8.42 9.81
C SER A 32 5.10 -8.52 11.33
N ILE A 33 5.11 -7.37 11.98
CA ILE A 33 5.20 -7.24 13.44
C ILE A 33 3.85 -6.73 13.94
N ASP A 34 3.24 -7.48 14.86
CA ASP A 34 2.09 -7.05 15.64
C ASP A 34 2.61 -6.56 17.00
N CYS A 35 2.52 -5.26 17.21
CA CYS A 35 3.11 -4.60 18.35
C CYS A 35 2.21 -4.76 19.59
N GLY A 36 2.82 -5.21 20.70
CA GLY A 36 2.11 -5.35 21.96
C GLY A 36 1.49 -6.73 22.22
N ILE A 37 1.59 -7.69 21.29
CA ILE A 37 1.26 -9.08 21.60
C ILE A 37 2.33 -9.71 22.51
N PRO A 38 2.03 -10.78 23.26
CA PRO A 38 2.99 -11.40 24.18
C PRO A 38 4.29 -11.80 23.50
N ALA A 39 5.40 -11.57 24.17
CA ALA A 39 6.73 -11.93 23.69
C ALA A 39 6.81 -13.40 23.22
N GLY A 40 7.46 -13.64 22.07
CA GLY A 40 7.58 -14.96 21.44
C GLY A 40 6.29 -15.49 20.80
N SER A 41 5.17 -14.75 20.86
CA SER A 41 3.94 -15.17 20.18
C SER A 41 3.96 -14.83 18.69
N ASN A 42 3.21 -15.60 17.92
CA ASN A 42 2.98 -15.40 16.50
C ASN A 42 1.60 -15.96 16.11
N TYR A 43 1.10 -15.52 14.98
CA TYR A 43 -0.13 -16.05 14.37
C TYR A 43 -0.14 -15.79 12.88
N THR A 44 -1.04 -16.45 12.17
CA THR A 44 -1.35 -16.13 10.77
C THR A 44 -2.75 -15.53 10.69
N ASP A 45 -2.85 -14.33 10.15
CA ASP A 45 -4.14 -13.69 9.94
C ASP A 45 -4.98 -14.50 8.95
N VAL A 46 -6.19 -14.86 9.36
CA VAL A 46 -7.08 -15.74 8.58
C VAL A 46 -7.66 -15.06 7.32
N ILE A 47 -7.66 -13.74 7.26
CA ILE A 47 -8.21 -12.97 6.13
C ILE A 47 -7.15 -12.79 5.05
N THR A 48 -5.98 -12.31 5.45
CA THR A 48 -4.87 -12.00 4.53
C THR A 48 -3.92 -13.19 4.33
N GLY A 49 -3.87 -14.13 5.28
CA GLY A 49 -2.86 -15.18 5.30
C GLY A 49 -1.47 -14.69 5.73
N ILE A 50 -1.33 -13.41 6.13
CA ILE A 50 -0.05 -12.84 6.58
C ILE A 50 0.29 -13.39 7.96
N SER A 51 1.56 -13.83 8.11
CA SER A 51 2.08 -14.31 9.40
C SER A 51 2.72 -13.17 10.18
N TYR A 52 2.18 -12.88 11.35
CA TYR A 52 2.67 -11.84 12.27
C TYR A 52 3.45 -12.45 13.44
N VAL A 53 4.44 -11.70 13.91
CA VAL A 53 5.22 -12.02 15.11
C VAL A 53 5.16 -10.85 16.10
N SER A 54 5.47 -11.12 17.38
CA SER A 54 5.61 -10.06 18.38
C SER A 54 6.78 -9.13 18.05
N ASP A 55 6.76 -7.93 18.61
CA ASP A 55 7.82 -6.93 18.46
C ASP A 55 9.06 -7.20 19.35
N GLU A 56 9.08 -8.33 20.07
CA GLU A 56 10.24 -8.78 20.82
C GLU A 56 11.49 -8.89 19.92
N GLY A 57 12.58 -8.26 20.34
CA GLY A 57 13.85 -8.27 19.61
C GLY A 57 13.96 -7.21 18.51
N TYR A 58 12.87 -6.55 18.15
CA TYR A 58 12.90 -5.44 17.19
C TYR A 58 13.01 -4.08 17.86
N VAL A 59 12.55 -3.95 19.09
CA VAL A 59 12.56 -2.72 19.87
C VAL A 59 13.02 -2.99 21.30
N THR A 60 13.61 -2.01 21.95
CA THR A 60 13.94 -2.06 23.38
C THR A 60 13.03 -1.13 24.16
N GLY A 61 12.41 -1.64 25.22
CA GLY A 61 11.42 -0.90 26.02
C GLY A 61 10.03 -0.91 25.38
N GLY A 62 9.19 0.00 25.84
CA GLY A 62 7.78 0.03 25.50
C GLY A 62 6.92 -0.73 26.50
N VAL A 63 5.62 -0.47 26.44
CA VAL A 63 4.59 -1.10 27.28
C VAL A 63 3.51 -1.64 26.37
N SER A 64 3.26 -2.96 26.46
CA SER A 64 2.18 -3.61 25.74
C SER A 64 0.83 -3.24 26.34
N ASN A 65 -0.12 -2.87 25.49
CA ASN A 65 -1.48 -2.54 25.90
C ASN A 65 -2.48 -3.16 24.92
N THR A 66 -3.68 -3.42 25.43
CA THR A 66 -4.84 -3.81 24.61
C THR A 66 -5.76 -2.61 24.48
N ILE A 67 -6.32 -2.40 23.30
CA ILE A 67 -7.32 -1.33 23.09
C ILE A 67 -8.55 -1.53 23.98
N SER A 68 -9.23 -0.44 24.31
CA SER A 68 -10.44 -0.49 25.12
C SER A 68 -11.53 -1.36 24.46
N PRO A 69 -12.25 -2.20 25.21
CA PRO A 69 -13.28 -3.11 24.67
C PRO A 69 -14.37 -2.41 23.82
N ILE A 70 -14.63 -1.14 24.08
CA ILE A 70 -15.65 -0.39 23.31
C ILE A 70 -15.23 -0.12 21.86
N TYR A 71 -13.94 -0.21 21.54
CA TYR A 71 -13.39 -0.06 20.20
C TYR A 71 -13.11 -1.40 19.51
N GLN A 72 -13.25 -2.53 20.20
CA GLN A 72 -13.08 -3.86 19.61
C GLN A 72 -14.32 -4.23 18.81
N SER A 73 -14.16 -4.38 17.51
CA SER A 73 -15.20 -4.89 16.61
C SER A 73 -14.74 -6.17 15.91
N LYS A 74 -15.71 -6.99 15.46
CA LYS A 74 -15.40 -8.23 14.71
C LYS A 74 -14.80 -7.96 13.34
N SER A 75 -14.92 -6.75 12.83
CA SER A 75 -14.37 -6.31 11.55
C SER A 75 -13.01 -5.64 11.69
N LEU A 76 -12.53 -5.43 12.92
CA LEU A 76 -11.21 -4.86 13.16
C LEU A 76 -10.13 -5.93 12.89
N GLU A 77 -9.11 -5.56 12.11
CA GLU A 77 -7.98 -6.44 11.85
C GLU A 77 -7.23 -6.76 13.15
N ILE A 78 -6.73 -7.99 13.27
CA ILE A 78 -6.07 -8.48 14.49
C ILE A 78 -4.93 -7.57 14.96
N PRO A 79 -4.04 -7.05 14.08
CA PRO A 79 -2.94 -6.18 14.50
C PRO A 79 -3.37 -4.86 15.16
N PHE A 80 -4.64 -4.50 15.09
CA PHE A 80 -5.16 -3.30 15.76
C PHE A 80 -5.73 -3.56 17.16
N LEU A 81 -5.71 -4.79 17.64
CA LEU A 81 -6.22 -5.14 18.99
C LEU A 81 -5.23 -4.80 20.10
N THR A 82 -3.94 -4.68 19.76
CA THR A 82 -2.87 -4.37 20.72
C THR A 82 -1.98 -3.24 20.21
N VAL A 83 -1.23 -2.64 21.10
CA VAL A 83 -0.25 -1.61 20.80
C VAL A 83 0.96 -1.73 21.72
N THR A 84 2.12 -1.34 21.23
CA THR A 84 3.27 -0.99 22.08
C THR A 84 3.33 0.53 22.21
N SER A 85 3.23 1.03 23.44
CA SER A 85 3.32 2.44 23.79
C SER A 85 4.66 2.79 24.43
N PHE A 86 5.12 4.03 24.26
CA PHE A 86 6.42 4.48 24.73
C PHE A 86 6.28 5.69 25.68
N PRO A 87 5.88 5.46 26.94
CA PRO A 87 5.76 6.53 27.93
C PRO A 87 7.10 7.14 28.33
N LEU A 88 8.21 6.37 28.19
CA LEU A 88 9.56 6.78 28.53
C LEU A 88 10.41 7.04 27.30
N GLY A 89 11.40 7.94 27.43
CA GLY A 89 12.28 8.32 26.34
C GLY A 89 11.62 9.34 25.38
N THR A 90 12.45 9.98 24.58
CA THR A 90 12.02 10.95 23.58
C THR A 90 12.02 10.35 22.16
N LYS A 91 12.89 9.37 21.88
CA LYS A 91 13.00 8.65 20.60
C LYS A 91 13.09 7.17 20.89
N ASN A 92 12.17 6.38 20.34
CA ASN A 92 12.11 4.92 20.50
C ASN A 92 12.06 4.30 19.09
N CYS A 93 12.99 3.37 18.81
CA CYS A 93 13.21 2.88 17.45
C CYS A 93 13.07 1.37 17.35
N TYR A 94 12.33 0.92 16.34
CA TYR A 94 12.36 -0.45 15.84
C TYR A 94 13.52 -0.62 14.88
N THR A 95 14.21 -1.75 14.96
CA THR A 95 15.28 -2.12 14.03
C THR A 95 14.86 -3.35 13.25
N LEU A 96 14.74 -3.21 11.94
CA LEU A 96 14.38 -4.28 11.02
C LEU A 96 15.66 -4.74 10.29
N ASN A 97 15.89 -6.05 10.23
CA ASN A 97 17.02 -6.65 9.53
C ASN A 97 16.49 -7.53 8.38
N PRO A 98 16.19 -6.93 7.21
CA PRO A 98 15.66 -7.67 6.09
C PRO A 98 16.69 -8.62 5.48
N ALA A 99 16.28 -9.85 5.18
CA ALA A 99 17.18 -10.90 4.66
C ALA A 99 17.80 -10.55 3.30
N GLN A 100 17.15 -9.68 2.50
CA GLN A 100 17.64 -9.25 1.19
C GLN A 100 18.68 -8.11 1.27
N GLY A 101 18.92 -7.55 2.47
CA GLY A 101 19.94 -6.53 2.72
C GLY A 101 19.68 -5.19 2.03
N ASN A 102 20.75 -4.40 1.88
CA ASN A 102 20.71 -3.00 1.43
C ASN A 102 20.58 -2.80 -0.10
N ASN A 103 20.58 -3.86 -0.90
CA ASN A 103 20.43 -3.76 -2.36
C ASN A 103 18.97 -3.99 -2.82
N THR A 104 18.05 -4.00 -1.91
CA THR A 104 16.63 -4.22 -2.18
C THR A 104 15.82 -2.98 -1.80
N LYS A 105 14.81 -2.70 -2.58
CA LYS A 105 13.81 -1.68 -2.30
C LYS A 105 12.70 -2.26 -1.44
N TYR A 106 12.25 -1.53 -0.44
CA TYR A 106 11.22 -1.98 0.49
C TYR A 106 10.06 -1.00 0.57
N LEU A 107 8.85 -1.52 0.63
CA LEU A 107 7.70 -0.82 1.19
C LEU A 107 7.71 -1.06 2.69
N ILE A 108 7.67 0.02 3.47
CA ILE A 108 7.60 0.00 4.93
C ILE A 108 6.28 0.64 5.32
N ARG A 109 5.50 -0.03 6.16
CA ARG A 109 4.21 0.47 6.66
C ARG A 109 4.19 0.46 8.18
N ALA A 110 3.91 1.61 8.77
CA ALA A 110 3.63 1.76 10.19
C ALA A 110 2.14 2.04 10.38
N SER A 111 1.47 1.26 11.24
CA SER A 111 0.02 1.31 11.45
C SER A 111 -0.33 1.62 12.89
N PHE A 112 -1.37 2.43 13.09
CA PHE A 112 -1.74 3.00 14.37
C PHE A 112 -3.25 2.93 14.56
N PHE A 113 -3.70 2.34 15.67
CA PHE A 113 -5.09 2.39 16.10
C PHE A 113 -5.12 2.70 17.59
N TYR A 114 -5.58 3.90 17.95
CA TYR A 114 -5.53 4.36 19.33
C TYR A 114 -6.46 3.56 20.23
N GLY A 115 -7.74 3.40 19.83
CA GLY A 115 -8.71 2.59 20.58
C GLY A 115 -8.73 2.88 22.07
N ASP A 116 -8.30 4.07 22.51
CA ASP A 116 -8.23 4.51 23.93
C ASP A 116 -7.53 3.48 24.83
N TYR A 117 -6.40 2.91 24.36
CA TYR A 117 -5.66 1.85 25.05
C TYR A 117 -5.17 2.24 26.45
N ASP A 118 -4.97 3.53 26.71
CA ASP A 118 -4.48 4.09 27.98
C ASP A 118 -5.61 4.60 28.88
N GLY A 119 -6.86 4.65 28.40
CA GLY A 119 -8.03 5.13 29.14
C GLY A 119 -8.01 6.61 29.45
N ILE A 120 -7.13 7.40 28.77
CA ILE A 120 -6.97 8.83 29.02
C ILE A 120 -7.88 9.65 28.12
N SER A 121 -8.32 9.07 26.99
CA SER A 121 -9.14 9.73 25.96
C SER A 121 -8.50 11.01 25.38
N GLN A 122 -7.16 11.09 25.43
CA GLN A 122 -6.38 12.17 24.85
C GLN A 122 -5.71 11.66 23.56
N LEU A 123 -6.20 12.15 22.42
CA LEU A 123 -5.71 11.72 21.10
C LEU A 123 -4.22 12.06 20.92
N PRO A 124 -3.35 11.06 20.67
CA PRO A 124 -1.91 11.26 20.56
C PRO A 124 -1.49 12.00 19.28
N ASN A 125 -0.38 12.74 19.42
CA ASN A 125 0.35 13.36 18.32
C ASN A 125 1.84 13.21 18.58
N PHE A 126 2.59 12.70 17.59
CA PHE A 126 4.03 12.44 17.68
C PHE A 126 4.61 12.29 16.27
N ASP A 127 5.93 12.39 16.14
CA ASP A 127 6.60 12.26 14.86
C ASP A 127 7.11 10.84 14.60
N LEU A 128 7.14 10.50 13.32
CA LEU A 128 7.69 9.26 12.78
C LEU A 128 8.94 9.57 11.97
N TYR A 129 9.99 8.81 12.18
CA TYR A 129 11.27 8.93 11.47
C TYR A 129 11.68 7.61 10.83
N LEU A 130 12.29 7.70 9.66
CA LEU A 130 12.99 6.61 9.00
C LEU A 130 14.49 6.84 9.11
N GLY A 131 15.16 6.09 9.99
CA GLY A 131 16.52 6.42 10.39
C GLY A 131 16.61 7.77 11.10
N GLU A 132 17.33 8.69 10.51
CA GLU A 132 17.45 10.07 10.99
C GLU A 132 16.56 11.05 10.18
N GLU A 133 15.94 10.60 9.09
CA GLU A 133 15.08 11.43 8.26
C GLU A 133 13.66 11.49 8.82
N TYR A 134 13.08 12.69 8.89
CA TYR A 134 11.68 12.88 9.23
C TYR A 134 10.81 12.23 8.14
N TRP A 135 9.89 11.36 8.58
CA TRP A 135 8.97 10.67 7.67
C TRP A 135 7.59 11.35 7.64
N ASP A 136 6.96 11.49 8.82
CA ASP A 136 5.62 12.09 8.92
C ASP A 136 5.29 12.44 10.38
N THR A 137 4.24 13.22 10.58
CA THR A 137 3.61 13.40 11.90
C THR A 137 2.37 12.54 12.00
N ILE A 138 2.31 11.72 13.05
CA ILE A 138 1.14 10.92 13.37
C ILE A 138 0.19 11.76 14.23
N THR A 139 -0.95 12.14 13.64
CA THR A 139 -2.01 12.87 14.32
C THR A 139 -3.27 12.01 14.37
N ILE A 140 -3.59 11.48 15.54
CA ILE A 140 -4.83 10.75 15.73
C ILE A 140 -5.97 11.75 15.87
N SER A 141 -6.90 11.74 14.92
CA SER A 141 -8.08 12.63 14.92
C SER A 141 -9.35 11.93 15.44
N ASN A 142 -9.36 10.59 15.43
CA ASN A 142 -10.47 9.77 15.90
C ASN A 142 -9.96 8.45 16.47
N ALA A 143 -10.37 8.11 17.68
CA ALA A 143 -9.95 6.89 18.37
C ALA A 143 -10.43 5.58 17.70
N SER A 144 -11.46 5.66 16.85
CA SER A 144 -12.09 4.51 16.18
C SER A 144 -11.59 4.27 14.76
N ILE A 145 -10.67 5.10 14.25
CA ILE A 145 -10.22 5.03 12.87
C ILE A 145 -8.73 4.66 12.85
N PRO A 146 -8.37 3.50 12.26
CA PRO A 146 -6.97 3.17 12.04
C PRO A 146 -6.35 4.11 10.99
N ILE A 147 -5.09 4.46 11.20
CA ILE A 147 -4.28 5.17 10.22
C ILE A 147 -3.01 4.39 9.96
N TRP A 148 -2.45 4.55 8.77
CA TRP A 148 -1.14 4.00 8.42
C TRP A 148 -0.37 4.98 7.56
N LYS A 149 0.94 4.87 7.61
CA LYS A 149 1.88 5.57 6.75
C LYS A 149 2.72 4.55 6.01
N GLU A 150 2.91 4.78 4.72
CA GLU A 150 3.75 3.93 3.87
C GLU A 150 4.87 4.73 3.23
N VAL A 151 6.05 4.15 3.19
CA VAL A 151 7.19 4.70 2.46
C VAL A 151 7.87 3.61 1.64
N ILE A 152 8.28 3.94 0.43
CA ILE A 152 9.18 3.10 -0.37
C ILE A 152 10.60 3.62 -0.15
N HIS A 153 11.49 2.74 0.32
CA HIS A 153 12.85 3.09 0.71
C HIS A 153 13.87 2.07 0.21
N THR A 154 15.04 2.54 -0.16
CA THR A 154 16.21 1.71 -0.44
C THR A 154 17.25 2.00 0.64
N PRO A 155 17.47 1.09 1.59
CA PRO A 155 18.38 1.33 2.70
C PRO A 155 19.84 1.38 2.23
N SER A 156 20.63 2.23 2.88
CA SER A 156 22.10 2.27 2.70
C SER A 156 22.84 1.24 3.57
N ASN A 157 22.18 0.72 4.60
CA ASN A 157 22.70 -0.28 5.52
C ASN A 157 21.88 -1.57 5.43
N ASP A 158 22.38 -2.66 5.99
CA ASP A 158 21.68 -3.95 6.05
C ASP A 158 20.53 -3.97 7.08
N PHE A 159 20.28 -2.84 7.72
CA PHE A 159 19.16 -2.66 8.64
C PHE A 159 18.39 -1.36 8.34
N ILE A 160 17.15 -1.32 8.79
CA ILE A 160 16.26 -0.16 8.68
C ILE A 160 15.76 0.17 10.08
N THR A 161 15.79 1.44 10.47
CA THR A 161 15.21 1.87 11.73
C THR A 161 13.97 2.72 11.50
N VAL A 162 12.89 2.41 12.24
CA VAL A 162 11.67 3.20 12.28
C VAL A 162 11.49 3.71 13.70
N CYS A 163 11.49 5.02 13.87
CA CYS A 163 11.52 5.65 15.19
C CYS A 163 10.27 6.48 15.44
N LEU A 164 9.71 6.34 16.63
CA LEU A 164 8.63 7.18 17.15
C LEU A 164 9.27 8.24 18.06
N VAL A 165 8.99 9.52 17.78
CA VAL A 165 9.57 10.66 18.49
C VAL A 165 8.48 11.44 19.20
N LYS A 166 8.63 11.56 20.52
CA LYS A 166 7.72 12.33 21.35
C LYS A 166 7.94 13.82 21.13
N THR A 167 6.94 14.52 20.60
CA THR A 167 6.99 15.95 20.31
C THR A 167 6.22 16.81 21.31
N ASN A 168 5.34 16.19 22.10
CA ASN A 168 4.49 16.87 23.09
C ASN A 168 4.28 16.02 24.35
N THR A 169 3.19 16.23 25.08
CA THR A 169 2.86 15.51 26.32
C THR A 169 2.24 14.13 26.08
N THR A 170 1.78 13.82 24.87
CA THR A 170 1.15 12.54 24.57
C THR A 170 2.18 11.43 24.37
N THR A 171 1.75 10.19 24.57
CA THR A 171 2.62 9.00 24.49
C THR A 171 2.61 8.47 23.06
N PRO A 172 3.77 8.36 22.38
CA PRO A 172 3.87 7.64 21.11
C PRO A 172 3.51 6.17 21.27
N PHE A 173 2.87 5.59 20.27
CA PHE A 173 2.49 4.18 20.24
C PHE A 173 2.46 3.66 18.80
N ILE A 174 2.44 2.34 18.63
CA ILE A 174 2.30 1.70 17.32
C ILE A 174 1.52 0.39 17.48
N SER A 175 0.69 0.06 16.48
CA SER A 175 -0.07 -1.20 16.43
C SER A 175 0.64 -2.27 15.59
N ALA A 176 1.13 -1.90 14.41
CA ALA A 176 1.85 -2.83 13.55
C ALA A 176 2.97 -2.13 12.76
N LEU A 177 4.03 -2.90 12.48
CA LEU A 177 5.11 -2.47 11.59
C LEU A 177 5.37 -3.57 10.57
N GLU A 178 5.31 -3.21 9.28
CA GLU A 178 5.39 -4.14 8.18
C GLU A 178 6.46 -3.72 7.19
N LEU A 179 7.21 -4.70 6.63
CA LEU A 179 8.20 -4.48 5.59
C LEU A 179 7.97 -5.50 4.48
N ARG A 180 7.99 -5.01 3.23
CA ARG A 180 7.76 -5.81 2.02
C ARG A 180 8.86 -5.55 1.00
N PRO A 181 9.60 -6.56 0.56
CA PRO A 181 10.58 -6.39 -0.51
C PRO A 181 9.87 -6.12 -1.84
N LEU A 182 10.34 -5.11 -2.56
CA LEU A 182 9.85 -4.76 -3.88
C LEU A 182 10.83 -5.17 -4.97
N ASN A 183 10.35 -5.28 -6.21
CA ASN A 183 11.24 -5.42 -7.34
C ASN A 183 12.08 -4.13 -7.50
N PHE A 184 13.39 -4.28 -7.60
CA PHE A 184 14.33 -3.17 -7.70
C PHE A 184 14.04 -2.22 -8.89
N THR A 185 13.48 -2.75 -9.98
CA THR A 185 13.17 -1.96 -11.20
C THR A 185 11.90 -1.12 -11.08
N THR A 186 11.08 -1.33 -10.04
CA THR A 186 9.87 -0.54 -9.80
C THR A 186 10.18 0.70 -8.98
N TYR A 187 9.36 1.73 -9.12
CA TYR A 187 9.49 3.01 -8.39
C TYR A 187 10.90 3.62 -8.50
N PRO A 188 11.39 3.89 -9.72
CA PRO A 188 12.75 4.40 -9.93
C PRO A 188 12.90 5.79 -9.31
N THR A 189 13.85 5.92 -8.40
CA THR A 189 14.29 7.18 -7.80
C THR A 189 15.79 7.20 -7.67
N LEU A 190 16.39 8.38 -7.63
CA LEU A 190 17.84 8.55 -7.40
C LEU A 190 18.15 8.51 -5.89
N ASN A 191 18.06 7.31 -5.28
CA ASN A 191 18.35 7.07 -3.85
C ASN A 191 17.50 7.89 -2.88
N LYS A 192 16.25 8.22 -3.28
CA LYS A 192 15.30 8.93 -2.45
C LYS A 192 14.19 8.01 -1.98
N SER A 193 13.63 8.32 -0.82
CA SER A 193 12.45 7.65 -0.30
C SER A 193 11.18 8.29 -0.83
N LEU A 194 10.14 7.48 -1.04
CA LEU A 194 8.84 7.92 -1.54
C LEU A 194 7.77 7.70 -0.46
N ASN A 195 7.35 8.78 0.18
CA ASN A 195 6.23 8.74 1.13
C ASN A 195 4.91 8.73 0.38
N LEU A 196 4.02 7.77 0.69
CA LEU A 196 2.74 7.60 0.01
C LEU A 196 1.75 8.69 0.42
N ILE A 197 1.23 9.42 -0.56
CA ILE A 197 0.11 10.36 -0.38
C ILE A 197 -1.23 9.66 -0.64
N GLY A 198 -1.31 8.84 -1.68
CA GLY A 198 -2.52 8.08 -1.98
C GLY A 198 -2.28 6.96 -2.98
N ARG A 199 -2.99 5.86 -2.78
CA ARG A 199 -3.06 4.74 -3.71
C ARG A 199 -4.52 4.36 -3.89
N LEU A 200 -5.09 4.71 -5.05
CA LEU A 200 -6.52 4.64 -5.31
C LEU A 200 -6.83 3.62 -6.40
N ASN A 201 -7.84 2.78 -6.13
CA ASN A 201 -8.47 1.89 -7.08
C ASN A 201 -9.75 2.57 -7.59
N PHE A 202 -9.70 3.11 -8.81
CA PHE A 202 -10.84 3.78 -9.42
C PHE A 202 -11.89 2.77 -9.92
N GLY A 203 -13.16 3.13 -9.72
CA GLY A 203 -14.27 2.29 -10.15
C GLY A 203 -14.42 1.00 -9.35
N SER A 204 -13.82 0.92 -8.17
CA SER A 204 -14.00 -0.23 -7.27
C SER A 204 -15.49 -0.53 -7.07
N LEU A 205 -15.84 -1.81 -7.24
CA LEU A 205 -17.24 -2.29 -7.06
C LEU A 205 -17.57 -2.59 -5.59
N THR A 206 -16.60 -2.52 -4.71
CA THR A 206 -16.74 -2.76 -3.26
C THR A 206 -16.06 -1.65 -2.47
N ASN A 207 -16.49 -1.46 -1.23
CA ASN A 207 -15.83 -0.52 -0.30
C ASN A 207 -14.69 -1.21 0.49
N GLN A 208 -14.11 -2.29 -0.03
CA GLN A 208 -13.07 -3.03 0.63
C GLN A 208 -11.69 -2.67 0.06
N PHE A 209 -10.71 -2.60 0.93
CA PHE A 209 -9.31 -2.47 0.53
C PHE A 209 -8.85 -3.74 -0.19
N ILE A 210 -8.02 -3.56 -1.22
CA ILE A 210 -7.30 -4.66 -1.84
C ILE A 210 -5.86 -4.60 -1.32
N ARG A 211 -5.39 -5.72 -0.77
CA ARG A 211 -4.01 -5.93 -0.32
C ARG A 211 -3.64 -7.40 -0.52
N PHE A 212 -2.60 -7.92 0.12
CA PHE A 212 -2.23 -9.34 0.10
C PHE A 212 -3.45 -10.22 0.53
N PRO A 213 -3.72 -11.38 -0.10
CA PRO A 213 -2.88 -12.03 -1.14
C PRO A 213 -3.10 -11.52 -2.57
N ASN A 214 -4.07 -10.64 -2.82
CA ASN A 214 -4.33 -10.15 -4.17
C ASN A 214 -3.17 -9.29 -4.70
N ASP A 215 -2.58 -8.42 -3.87
CA ASP A 215 -1.38 -7.67 -4.23
C ASP A 215 -0.13 -8.37 -3.67
N ALA A 216 0.74 -8.84 -4.56
CA ALA A 216 1.94 -9.60 -4.20
C ALA A 216 2.96 -8.80 -3.36
N TYR A 217 2.89 -7.48 -3.37
CA TYR A 217 3.70 -6.58 -2.55
C TYR A 217 2.97 -6.08 -1.31
N ASP A 218 1.75 -6.58 -1.07
CA ASP A 218 0.90 -6.16 0.04
C ASP A 218 0.66 -4.65 0.09
N ARG A 219 0.60 -3.99 -1.07
CA ARG A 219 0.17 -2.59 -1.16
C ARG A 219 -1.31 -2.51 -0.83
N ILE A 220 -1.71 -1.50 -0.05
CA ILE A 220 -3.11 -1.27 0.27
C ILE A 220 -3.71 -0.34 -0.77
N TRP A 221 -4.66 -0.85 -1.56
CA TRP A 221 -5.41 -0.10 -2.56
C TRP A 221 -6.74 0.35 -1.98
N LEU A 222 -6.91 1.66 -1.88
CA LEU A 222 -8.14 2.27 -1.36
C LEU A 222 -9.23 2.25 -2.45
N PRO A 223 -10.42 1.76 -2.15
CA PRO A 223 -11.54 1.88 -3.07
C PRO A 223 -11.91 3.37 -3.24
N PHE A 224 -12.03 3.80 -4.49
CA PHE A 224 -12.47 5.15 -4.80
C PHE A 224 -13.64 5.09 -5.78
N PRO A 225 -14.88 5.00 -5.28
CA PRO A 225 -16.08 5.08 -6.11
C PRO A 225 -16.22 6.53 -6.61
N TRP A 226 -16.09 6.71 -7.92
CA TRP A 226 -16.17 8.03 -8.53
C TRP A 226 -17.56 8.23 -9.14
N GLU A 227 -18.50 8.77 -8.34
CA GLU A 227 -19.92 8.88 -8.71
C GLU A 227 -20.18 9.69 -9.99
N ALA A 228 -19.31 10.67 -10.32
CA ALA A 228 -19.43 11.47 -11.55
C ALA A 228 -18.97 10.73 -12.81
N MET A 229 -18.44 9.51 -12.67
CA MET A 229 -17.91 8.70 -13.77
C MET A 229 -18.71 7.43 -13.94
N THR A 230 -18.59 6.79 -15.11
CA THR A 230 -19.10 5.45 -15.34
C THR A 230 -18.05 4.41 -15.01
N THR A 231 -18.36 3.45 -14.15
CA THR A 231 -17.50 2.29 -13.92
C THR A 231 -17.67 1.28 -15.06
N ILE A 232 -16.55 0.83 -15.60
CA ILE A 232 -16.47 -0.30 -16.52
C ILE A 232 -15.59 -1.38 -15.91
N ASN A 233 -15.87 -2.65 -16.20
CA ASN A 233 -15.16 -3.77 -15.60
C ASN A 233 -15.10 -4.99 -16.52
N THR A 234 -14.24 -5.94 -16.14
CA THR A 234 -14.17 -7.28 -16.71
C THR A 234 -14.04 -8.33 -15.61
N THR A 235 -14.44 -9.56 -15.90
CA THR A 235 -14.19 -10.71 -15.04
C THR A 235 -12.99 -11.54 -15.50
N GLN A 236 -12.33 -11.09 -16.56
CA GLN A 236 -11.11 -11.74 -17.07
C GLN A 236 -9.89 -11.24 -16.33
N ASP A 237 -8.88 -12.09 -16.21
CA ASP A 237 -7.61 -11.71 -15.60
C ASP A 237 -6.88 -10.68 -16.45
N ILE A 238 -6.29 -9.71 -15.78
CA ILE A 238 -5.47 -8.67 -16.40
C ILE A 238 -4.00 -9.08 -16.30
N LEU A 239 -3.30 -9.07 -17.43
CA LEU A 239 -1.88 -9.36 -17.47
C LEU A 239 -1.08 -8.30 -16.70
N GLU A 240 -0.32 -8.76 -15.72
CA GLU A 240 0.57 -7.94 -14.92
C GLU A 240 1.73 -7.37 -15.74
N ASN A 241 2.22 -6.21 -15.33
CA ASN A 241 3.51 -5.65 -15.78
C ASN A 241 4.58 -5.81 -14.67
N SER A 242 5.73 -5.13 -14.83
CA SER A 242 6.82 -5.17 -13.84
C SER A 242 6.42 -4.67 -12.45
N TYR A 243 5.39 -3.82 -12.36
CA TYR A 243 4.84 -3.33 -11.09
C TYR A 243 3.95 -4.35 -10.38
N ARG A 244 3.60 -5.47 -11.05
CA ARG A 244 2.75 -6.53 -10.51
C ARG A 244 1.46 -5.98 -9.89
N LEU A 245 0.75 -5.13 -10.66
CA LEU A 245 -0.55 -4.64 -10.22
C LEU A 245 -1.55 -5.79 -10.19
N PRO A 246 -2.32 -5.92 -9.09
CA PRO A 246 -3.26 -7.02 -8.95
C PRO A 246 -4.39 -6.92 -9.97
N SER A 247 -4.76 -8.07 -10.56
CA SER A 247 -5.91 -8.15 -11.47
C SER A 247 -7.18 -7.60 -10.83
N ALA A 248 -7.37 -7.81 -9.51
CA ALA A 248 -8.50 -7.28 -8.76
C ALA A 248 -8.60 -5.73 -8.78
N VAL A 249 -7.47 -5.01 -8.91
CA VAL A 249 -7.45 -3.55 -9.09
C VAL A 249 -7.64 -3.20 -10.56
N MET A 250 -6.92 -3.89 -11.45
CA MET A 250 -6.88 -3.53 -12.86
C MET A 250 -8.13 -3.97 -13.65
N SER A 251 -8.96 -4.87 -13.10
CA SER A 251 -10.21 -5.34 -13.72
C SER A 251 -11.34 -4.31 -13.68
N THR A 252 -11.16 -3.19 -12.98
CA THR A 252 -12.11 -2.07 -12.95
C THR A 252 -11.46 -0.80 -13.47
N ALA A 253 -12.24 0.07 -14.07
CA ALA A 253 -11.80 1.39 -14.50
C ALA A 253 -12.98 2.38 -14.45
N VAL A 254 -12.66 3.65 -14.39
CA VAL A 254 -13.63 4.72 -14.61
C VAL A 254 -13.45 5.34 -15.98
N THR A 255 -14.54 5.76 -16.59
CA THR A 255 -14.59 6.48 -17.85
C THR A 255 -15.68 7.55 -17.75
N PRO A 256 -15.57 8.71 -18.44
CA PRO A 256 -16.64 9.69 -18.48
C PRO A 256 -17.94 9.11 -19.05
N THR A 257 -19.07 9.64 -18.56
CA THR A 257 -20.40 9.26 -19.04
C THR A 257 -20.66 9.67 -20.49
N THR A 258 -20.00 10.72 -20.97
CA THR A 258 -20.11 11.21 -22.33
C THR A 258 -18.78 11.08 -23.08
N ALA A 259 -18.85 10.89 -24.41
CA ALA A 259 -17.67 10.69 -25.24
C ALA A 259 -16.78 11.96 -25.37
N THR A 260 -17.27 13.12 -24.96
CA THR A 260 -16.56 14.41 -25.04
C THR A 260 -15.91 14.82 -23.73
N ASP A 261 -16.27 14.18 -22.64
CA ASP A 261 -15.75 14.52 -21.32
C ASP A 261 -14.35 13.95 -21.07
N THR A 262 -13.71 14.44 -20.04
CA THR A 262 -12.35 14.12 -19.63
C THR A 262 -12.37 13.37 -18.30
N VAL A 263 -11.33 12.60 -18.04
CA VAL A 263 -11.01 12.18 -16.66
C VAL A 263 -10.09 13.24 -16.08
N SER A 264 -10.46 13.84 -14.94
CA SER A 264 -9.61 14.84 -14.28
C SER A 264 -9.68 14.72 -12.76
N PHE A 265 -8.54 14.77 -12.12
CA PHE A 265 -8.40 14.80 -10.64
C PHE A 265 -7.21 15.65 -10.25
N SER A 266 -7.19 16.06 -8.99
CA SER A 266 -6.15 16.97 -8.51
C SER A 266 -5.94 16.82 -7.00
N TRP A 267 -4.78 17.30 -6.54
CA TRP A 267 -4.46 17.43 -5.12
C TRP A 267 -3.69 18.72 -4.87
N PRO A 268 -3.86 19.34 -3.70
CA PRO A 268 -3.03 20.47 -3.28
C PRO A 268 -1.63 19.97 -2.91
N ALA A 269 -0.62 20.80 -3.09
CA ALA A 269 0.68 20.62 -2.46
C ALA A 269 0.68 21.33 -1.11
N ASP A 270 1.30 20.70 -0.09
CA ASP A 270 1.47 21.33 1.21
C ASP A 270 2.48 22.49 1.11
N ASN A 271 3.52 22.30 0.30
CA ASN A 271 4.50 23.34 -0.05
C ASN A 271 4.84 23.29 -1.54
N THR A 272 5.18 24.44 -2.12
CA THR A 272 5.61 24.51 -3.52
C THR A 272 6.96 23.84 -3.79
N THR A 273 7.73 23.56 -2.74
CA THR A 273 9.00 22.82 -2.80
C THR A 273 8.83 21.31 -2.80
N ASP A 274 7.65 20.82 -2.49
CA ASP A 274 7.35 19.40 -2.45
C ASP A 274 7.50 18.77 -3.82
N LYS A 275 8.10 17.59 -3.86
CA LYS A 275 8.42 16.87 -5.08
C LYS A 275 7.55 15.63 -5.21
N TYR A 276 6.67 15.63 -6.20
CA TYR A 276 5.68 14.58 -6.40
C TYR A 276 6.08 13.61 -7.51
N TYR A 277 5.91 12.31 -7.25
CA TYR A 277 5.97 11.22 -8.22
C TYR A 277 4.58 10.64 -8.40
N ILE A 278 4.18 10.45 -9.66
CA ILE A 278 2.84 9.98 -10.03
C ILE A 278 2.98 8.71 -10.86
N TYR A 279 2.18 7.71 -10.54
CA TYR A 279 2.06 6.45 -11.29
C TYR A 279 0.61 6.28 -11.68
N LEU A 280 0.33 6.31 -12.98
CA LEU A 280 -0.99 6.16 -13.57
C LEU A 280 -1.08 4.78 -14.22
N HIS A 281 -2.11 4.01 -13.88
CA HIS A 281 -2.25 2.63 -14.31
C HIS A 281 -3.47 2.48 -15.21
N PHE A 282 -3.27 1.83 -16.36
CA PHE A 282 -4.25 1.69 -17.41
C PHE A 282 -4.32 0.26 -17.90
N ALA A 283 -5.52 -0.26 -18.10
CA ALA A 283 -5.81 -1.47 -18.85
C ALA A 283 -7.15 -1.28 -19.56
N GLU A 284 -7.26 -1.64 -20.83
CA GLU A 284 -8.55 -1.70 -21.50
C GLU A 284 -9.29 -2.95 -21.00
N VAL A 285 -10.47 -2.74 -20.42
CA VAL A 285 -11.30 -3.80 -19.84
C VAL A 285 -12.49 -4.17 -20.73
N VAL A 286 -12.67 -3.44 -21.83
CA VAL A 286 -13.72 -3.69 -22.83
C VAL A 286 -13.07 -4.12 -24.14
N GLU A 287 -13.52 -5.21 -24.72
CA GLU A 287 -13.05 -5.64 -26.04
C GLU A 287 -13.56 -4.69 -27.11
N LEU A 288 -12.65 -3.89 -27.69
CA LEU A 288 -12.95 -2.96 -28.77
C LEU A 288 -12.86 -3.68 -30.12
N ILE A 289 -13.90 -3.59 -30.94
CA ILE A 289 -14.02 -4.30 -32.22
C ILE A 289 -14.07 -3.36 -33.42
N GLY A 290 -13.58 -3.82 -34.56
CA GLY A 290 -13.65 -3.11 -35.84
C GLY A 290 -12.91 -1.77 -35.81
N THR A 291 -13.63 -0.66 -36.02
CA THR A 291 -13.08 0.70 -36.02
C THR A 291 -13.10 1.37 -34.63
N GLN A 292 -13.50 0.65 -33.61
CA GLN A 292 -13.53 1.17 -32.25
C GLN A 292 -12.10 1.39 -31.75
N LYS A 293 -11.87 2.55 -31.14
CA LYS A 293 -10.55 2.95 -30.61
C LYS A 293 -10.72 3.79 -29.37
N ARG A 294 -9.96 3.47 -28.34
CA ARG A 294 -9.74 4.33 -27.19
C ARG A 294 -8.30 4.83 -27.24
N GLU A 295 -8.16 6.14 -27.34
CA GLU A 295 -6.85 6.79 -27.41
C GLU A 295 -6.95 8.16 -26.75
N PHE A 296 -5.97 8.50 -25.91
CA PHE A 296 -5.98 9.74 -25.14
C PHE A 296 -4.59 10.27 -24.84
N ASN A 297 -4.52 11.55 -24.53
CA ASN A 297 -3.34 12.23 -24.02
C ASN A 297 -3.51 12.53 -22.53
N ILE A 298 -2.41 12.50 -21.80
CA ILE A 298 -2.33 12.78 -20.37
C ILE A 298 -1.60 14.10 -20.18
N TYR A 299 -2.21 15.01 -19.45
CA TYR A 299 -1.66 16.33 -19.12
C TYR A 299 -1.47 16.43 -17.60
N ILE A 300 -0.40 17.09 -17.19
CA ILE A 300 -0.16 17.50 -15.80
C ILE A 300 0.05 19.01 -15.80
N ASN A 301 -0.79 19.75 -15.06
CA ASN A 301 -0.77 21.22 -15.02
C ASN A 301 -0.72 21.82 -16.43
N ASP A 302 -1.67 21.44 -17.29
CA ASP A 302 -1.84 21.84 -18.68
C ASP A 302 -0.69 21.47 -19.64
N ASN A 303 0.37 20.84 -19.16
CA ASN A 303 1.48 20.38 -19.98
C ASN A 303 1.26 18.93 -20.44
N LEU A 304 1.44 18.65 -21.73
CA LEU A 304 1.39 17.28 -22.24
C LEU A 304 2.47 16.45 -21.56
N PHE A 305 2.04 15.51 -20.73
CA PHE A 305 2.92 14.61 -20.00
C PHE A 305 3.22 13.32 -20.80
N TYR A 306 2.16 12.72 -21.36
CA TYR A 306 2.29 11.49 -22.15
C TYR A 306 1.14 11.36 -23.16
N GLY A 307 1.44 10.79 -24.31
CA GLY A 307 0.41 10.45 -25.30
C GLY A 307 0.90 10.56 -26.75
N PRO A 308 0.08 10.06 -27.70
CA PRO A 308 -1.17 9.38 -27.42
C PRO A 308 -0.97 7.98 -26.84
N LEU A 309 -1.82 7.59 -25.88
CA LEU A 309 -1.88 6.26 -25.27
C LEU A 309 -3.16 5.53 -25.71
N SER A 310 -3.01 4.30 -26.22
CA SER A 310 -4.09 3.35 -26.39
C SER A 310 -3.82 2.18 -25.45
N PRO A 311 -4.57 2.04 -24.34
CA PRO A 311 -4.37 0.93 -23.41
C PRO A 311 -4.58 -0.42 -24.10
N ALA A 312 -3.72 -1.39 -23.82
CA ALA A 312 -3.87 -2.72 -24.34
C ALA A 312 -5.02 -3.47 -23.65
N TYR A 313 -5.78 -4.26 -24.42
CA TYR A 313 -6.86 -5.09 -23.88
C TYR A 313 -6.30 -6.13 -22.92
N LEU A 314 -6.87 -6.20 -21.71
CA LEU A 314 -6.49 -7.11 -20.62
C LEU A 314 -4.98 -7.09 -20.28
N SER A 315 -4.33 -5.93 -20.44
CA SER A 315 -2.90 -5.82 -20.13
C SER A 315 -2.57 -4.49 -19.47
N THR A 316 -1.83 -4.55 -18.39
CA THR A 316 -1.47 -3.39 -17.56
C THR A 316 -0.40 -2.54 -18.23
N THR A 317 -0.68 -1.24 -18.39
CA THR A 317 0.28 -0.19 -18.77
C THR A 317 0.42 0.79 -17.61
N THR A 318 1.66 1.09 -17.20
CA THR A 318 1.95 2.08 -16.17
C THR A 318 2.70 3.25 -16.80
N ILE A 319 2.14 4.45 -16.66
CA ILE A 319 2.78 5.72 -17.05
C ILE A 319 3.16 6.46 -15.78
N PHE A 320 4.42 6.86 -15.66
CA PHE A 320 4.93 7.44 -14.43
C PHE A 320 5.96 8.55 -14.70
N THR A 321 6.14 9.43 -13.71
CA THR A 321 7.14 10.51 -13.77
C THR A 321 8.53 9.95 -13.45
N LEU A 322 9.50 10.17 -14.33
CA LEU A 322 10.92 9.83 -14.10
C LEU A 322 11.62 10.87 -13.21
N SER A 323 11.15 12.11 -13.27
CA SER A 323 11.60 13.21 -12.42
C SER A 323 10.39 13.78 -11.69
N PRO A 324 10.55 14.23 -10.43
CA PRO A 324 9.42 14.73 -9.66
C PRO A 324 8.89 16.04 -10.24
N GLY A 325 7.57 16.23 -10.18
CA GLY A 325 6.94 17.53 -10.35
C GLY A 325 7.12 18.38 -9.08
N TYR A 326 7.45 19.65 -9.21
CA TYR A 326 7.55 20.62 -8.11
C TYR A 326 7.24 22.04 -8.60
N GLY A 327 7.08 22.99 -7.69
CA GLY A 327 6.88 24.40 -8.00
C GLY A 327 5.42 24.83 -8.16
N SER A 328 4.45 23.95 -7.90
CA SER A 328 3.02 24.25 -7.99
C SER A 328 2.35 24.14 -6.62
N GLU A 329 1.36 24.99 -6.35
CA GLU A 329 0.50 24.90 -5.16
C GLU A 329 -0.55 23.78 -5.30
N ARG A 330 -0.77 23.30 -6.53
CA ARG A 330 -1.74 22.26 -6.88
C ARG A 330 -1.26 21.49 -8.10
N TYR A 331 -1.56 20.23 -8.14
CA TYR A 331 -1.33 19.35 -9.29
C TYR A 331 -2.67 18.91 -9.87
N ASP A 332 -2.88 19.16 -11.14
CA ASP A 332 -4.05 18.76 -11.90
C ASP A 332 -3.64 17.74 -12.97
N VAL A 333 -4.24 16.54 -12.92
CA VAL A 333 -4.09 15.52 -13.96
C VAL A 333 -5.34 15.53 -14.82
N VAL A 334 -5.17 15.69 -16.12
CA VAL A 334 -6.26 15.71 -17.10
C VAL A 334 -5.97 14.70 -18.20
N ILE A 335 -6.92 13.80 -18.47
CA ILE A 335 -6.82 12.78 -19.50
C ILE A 335 -7.87 13.06 -20.56
N ASN A 336 -7.41 13.49 -21.76
CA ASN A 336 -8.26 13.91 -22.86
C ASN A 336 -8.16 12.92 -24.01
N LYS A 337 -9.31 12.51 -24.56
CA LYS A 337 -9.32 11.69 -25.78
C LYS A 337 -8.69 12.44 -26.96
N THR A 338 -8.07 11.70 -27.88
CA THR A 338 -7.61 12.26 -29.15
C THR A 338 -8.77 12.45 -30.12
N ALA A 339 -8.54 13.24 -31.19
CA ALA A 339 -9.55 13.45 -32.23
C ALA A 339 -9.93 12.14 -32.97
N THR A 340 -9.04 11.16 -32.98
CA THR A 340 -9.27 9.85 -33.67
C THR A 340 -9.88 8.81 -32.74
N SER A 341 -9.99 9.07 -31.44
CA SER A 341 -10.60 8.16 -30.48
C SER A 341 -12.12 8.13 -30.63
N THR A 342 -12.71 6.94 -30.68
CA THR A 342 -14.16 6.74 -30.72
C THR A 342 -14.77 6.56 -29.33
N PHE A 343 -13.93 6.27 -28.29
CA PHE A 343 -14.33 6.12 -26.90
C PHE A 343 -13.71 7.20 -26.02
N PRO A 344 -14.36 7.57 -24.90
CA PRO A 344 -13.76 8.47 -23.90
C PRO A 344 -12.54 7.82 -23.23
N PRO A 345 -11.67 8.58 -22.57
CA PRO A 345 -10.53 8.04 -21.82
C PRO A 345 -10.99 7.14 -20.68
N LEU A 346 -10.08 6.34 -20.14
CA LEU A 346 -10.30 5.58 -18.91
C LEU A 346 -9.08 5.71 -18.00
N ILE A 347 -9.25 5.34 -16.72
CA ILE A 347 -8.16 5.07 -15.77
C ILE A 347 -8.58 3.98 -14.79
N ASN A 348 -7.65 3.08 -14.44
CA ASN A 348 -7.90 1.99 -13.50
C ASN A 348 -7.44 2.35 -12.08
N ALA A 349 -6.23 2.88 -11.93
CA ALA A 349 -5.67 3.17 -10.62
C ALA A 349 -4.61 4.28 -10.68
N VAL A 350 -4.30 4.85 -9.51
CA VAL A 350 -3.25 5.86 -9.35
C VAL A 350 -2.49 5.66 -8.05
N GLU A 351 -1.19 5.95 -8.09
CA GLU A 351 -0.36 6.12 -6.90
C GLU A 351 0.30 7.48 -6.94
N ILE A 352 0.30 8.19 -5.82
CA ILE A 352 0.92 9.51 -5.66
C ILE A 352 1.86 9.44 -4.46
N TYR A 353 3.10 9.85 -4.68
CA TYR A 353 4.14 9.88 -3.66
C TYR A 353 4.78 11.26 -3.59
N ILE A 354 5.30 11.59 -2.42
CA ILE A 354 6.16 12.74 -2.19
C ILE A 354 7.58 12.26 -1.87
N GLU A 355 8.60 12.94 -2.42
CA GLU A 355 10.02 12.66 -2.12
C GLU A 355 10.36 13.12 -0.71
N MET A 356 11.00 12.24 0.06
CA MET A 356 11.59 12.55 1.36
C MET A 356 13.06 12.94 1.19
#